data_537e8aded92a5ea640136cc4863f6d75
#
_entry.id   537e8aded92a5ea640136cc4863f6d75
#
_cell.length_a   1.000
_cell.length_b   1.000
_cell.length_c   1.000
_cell.angle_alpha   90.00
_cell.angle_beta   90.00
_cell.angle_gamma   90.00
#
_symmetry.space_group_name_H-M   'P 1'
#
loop_
_entity.id
_entity.type
_entity.pdbx_description
1 polymer ?
#
loop_
_entity_poly.entity_id
_entity_poly.type
_entity_poly.pdbx_seq_one_letter_code
_entity_poly.pdbx_strand_id
1 'polypeptide(L)'
;TITATGQVVDLDHTSNNFATILFGSSSNAVSSVEVVDTNAIVIGASKSTGNFTVTAGDDVTDSGTVTVGGNLSVTTSASNGLINMGTLEVDGTIALDTHSNGAATVVNDAGLNFAASTVRGALSATATTGNIRQSGALTITGTSTLVTSADNATIDLMVDSIINVFTGALLITTNDSDSGTDGDVEIDGGATNLIIGLSTIDGELDLVSEGTVTDSGIATVRGNLTVATDDNDSVITLNQLAVDGSLTLEPDGTGAVTIVNDAGLNLALSTMGGTFSGTATTGDISDSGNLAITGAATFKTTAADRNIILDQSGNAFASTVTMQAGDGTDEDFNNI
;
A
#
# COMPACT_ATOMS: atom_id res chain seq x y z
N THR A 1 -1.51 37.04 -6.99
CA THR A 1 -0.51 36.71 -5.97
C THR A 1 -0.76 37.49 -4.72
N ILE A 2 -0.76 36.82 -3.58
CA ILE A 2 -0.87 37.44 -2.26
C ILE A 2 0.50 37.38 -1.59
N THR A 3 1.09 38.52 -1.31
CA THR A 3 2.40 38.62 -0.67
C THR A 3 2.24 39.27 0.72
N ALA A 4 1.96 38.42 1.71
CA ALA A 4 1.79 38.84 3.10
C ALA A 4 2.86 38.15 3.97
N THR A 5 4.12 38.51 3.76
CA THR A 5 5.29 37.87 4.39
C THR A 5 5.13 37.76 5.91
N GLY A 6 5.21 36.52 6.40
CA GLY A 6 5.10 36.19 7.82
C GLY A 6 3.70 36.40 8.42
N GLN A 7 2.69 36.70 7.61
CA GLN A 7 1.32 36.93 8.06
C GLN A 7 0.44 35.72 7.72
N VAL A 8 -0.62 35.55 8.48
CA VAL A 8 -1.72 34.62 8.16
C VAL A 8 -2.50 35.18 6.98
N VAL A 9 -2.85 34.31 6.03
CA VAL A 9 -3.78 34.63 4.95
C VAL A 9 -5.04 33.80 5.17
N ASP A 10 -6.12 34.50 5.43
CA ASP A 10 -7.44 33.92 5.70
C ASP A 10 -8.42 34.40 4.63
N LEU A 11 -8.86 33.50 3.78
CA LEU A 11 -9.82 33.69 2.69
C LEU A 11 -10.94 32.66 2.79
N ASP A 12 -11.51 32.51 3.96
CA ASP A 12 -12.50 31.46 4.34
C ASP A 12 -13.93 31.74 3.85
N HIS A 13 -14.16 32.88 3.17
CA HIS A 13 -15.50 33.22 2.72
C HIS A 13 -15.99 32.27 1.62
N THR A 14 -17.15 31.63 1.89
CA THR A 14 -17.71 30.57 1.01
C THR A 14 -18.18 31.06 -0.37
N SER A 15 -18.16 32.37 -0.65
CA SER A 15 -18.48 32.93 -1.97
C SER A 15 -17.24 33.37 -2.76
N ASN A 16 -16.05 33.05 -2.29
CA ASN A 16 -14.85 33.30 -3.09
C ASN A 16 -14.91 32.48 -4.39
N ASN A 17 -14.34 33.04 -5.43
CA ASN A 17 -14.31 32.43 -6.76
C ASN A 17 -12.99 32.83 -7.44
N PHE A 18 -11.96 32.05 -7.15
CA PHE A 18 -10.61 32.25 -7.69
C PHE A 18 -10.36 31.24 -8.80
N ALA A 19 -9.97 31.67 -9.98
CA ALA A 19 -9.51 30.71 -11.01
C ALA A 19 -8.12 30.20 -10.67
N THR A 20 -7.19 31.11 -10.31
CA THR A 20 -5.84 30.77 -9.89
C THR A 20 -5.38 31.74 -8.80
N ILE A 21 -4.80 31.19 -7.74
CA ILE A 21 -4.28 31.99 -6.64
C ILE A 21 -2.88 31.52 -6.23
N LEU A 22 -2.04 32.48 -5.81
CA LEU A 22 -0.67 32.23 -5.35
C LEU A 22 -0.47 32.88 -3.98
N PHE A 23 0.18 32.20 -3.06
CA PHE A 23 0.44 32.67 -1.70
C PHE A 23 1.94 32.74 -1.41
N GLY A 24 2.44 33.90 -1.13
CA GLY A 24 3.86 34.11 -0.89
C GLY A 24 4.72 33.95 -2.14
N SER A 25 5.98 33.68 -1.93
CA SER A 25 6.98 33.35 -2.97
C SER A 25 8.18 32.69 -2.31
N SER A 26 9.14 32.23 -3.11
CA SER A 26 10.38 31.61 -2.58
C SER A 26 11.12 32.45 -1.56
N SER A 27 11.05 33.78 -1.68
CA SER A 27 11.71 34.73 -0.78
C SER A 27 10.79 35.37 0.27
N ASN A 28 9.46 35.21 0.16
CA ASN A 28 8.46 35.87 0.99
C ASN A 28 7.33 34.91 1.34
N ALA A 29 7.61 33.92 2.20
CA ALA A 29 6.61 33.01 2.66
C ALA A 29 5.53 33.65 3.53
N VAL A 30 4.27 33.25 3.38
CA VAL A 30 3.20 33.56 4.35
C VAL A 30 3.33 32.66 5.59
N SER A 31 2.69 33.05 6.70
CA SER A 31 2.74 32.22 7.91
C SER A 31 1.87 30.96 7.77
N SER A 32 0.62 31.15 7.38
CA SER A 32 -0.32 30.08 7.09
C SER A 32 -1.36 30.53 6.08
N VAL A 33 -2.05 29.58 5.47
CA VAL A 33 -3.11 29.84 4.49
C VAL A 33 -4.36 29.06 4.88
N GLU A 34 -5.49 29.73 4.84
CA GLU A 34 -6.81 29.13 4.75
C GLU A 34 -7.53 29.74 3.55
N VAL A 35 -7.97 28.93 2.59
CA VAL A 35 -8.72 29.37 1.43
C VAL A 35 -9.91 28.48 1.18
N VAL A 36 -11.06 29.08 0.99
CA VAL A 36 -12.30 28.44 0.57
C VAL A 36 -12.70 29.02 -0.78
N ASP A 37 -13.05 28.16 -1.74
CA ASP A 37 -13.50 28.56 -3.07
C ASP A 37 -14.79 27.83 -3.45
N THR A 38 -15.70 28.48 -4.19
CA THR A 38 -16.98 27.89 -4.58
C THR A 38 -16.88 26.91 -5.75
N ASN A 39 -15.81 26.98 -6.51
CA ASN A 39 -15.59 26.22 -7.75
C ASN A 39 -14.26 25.47 -7.67
N ALA A 40 -13.74 25.07 -8.82
CA ALA A 40 -12.39 24.58 -8.95
C ALA A 40 -11.37 25.70 -8.73
N ILE A 41 -10.29 25.36 -8.04
CA ILE A 41 -9.19 26.31 -7.74
C ILE A 41 -7.85 25.76 -8.21
N VAL A 42 -7.03 26.61 -8.79
CA VAL A 42 -5.63 26.33 -9.11
C VAL A 42 -4.73 27.04 -8.13
N ILE A 43 -3.92 26.29 -7.38
CA ILE A 43 -2.89 26.83 -6.51
C ILE A 43 -1.61 26.99 -7.35
N GLY A 44 -1.23 28.23 -7.64
CA GLY A 44 0.05 28.54 -8.29
C GLY A 44 1.20 28.33 -7.32
N ALA A 45 2.44 28.57 -7.81
CA ALA A 45 3.63 28.48 -6.97
C ALA A 45 3.47 29.27 -5.67
N SER A 46 3.45 28.59 -4.55
CA SER A 46 3.09 29.16 -3.24
C SER A 46 4.06 28.71 -2.16
N LYS A 47 4.22 29.54 -1.12
CA LYS A 47 5.04 29.17 0.04
C LYS A 47 4.43 29.66 1.35
N SER A 48 4.22 28.72 2.27
CA SER A 48 3.87 28.96 3.67
C SER A 48 4.91 28.36 4.61
N THR A 49 5.14 28.98 5.76
CA THR A 49 5.98 28.40 6.82
C THR A 49 5.21 27.52 7.79
N GLY A 50 3.89 27.62 7.80
CA GLY A 50 2.98 26.82 8.62
C GLY A 50 1.96 26.12 7.75
N ASN A 51 0.77 25.88 8.30
CA ASN A 51 -0.28 25.09 7.68
C ASN A 51 -0.87 25.75 6.42
N PHE A 52 -1.34 24.90 5.51
CA PHE A 52 -2.02 25.31 4.28
C PHE A 52 -3.31 24.51 4.14
N THR A 53 -4.44 25.19 4.21
CA THR A 53 -5.77 24.58 4.10
C THR A 53 -6.47 25.11 2.85
N VAL A 54 -6.97 24.18 2.02
CA VAL A 54 -7.74 24.48 0.80
C VAL A 54 -9.06 23.71 0.87
N THR A 55 -10.16 24.44 0.70
CA THR A 55 -11.49 23.82 0.49
C THR A 55 -12.08 24.36 -0.80
N ALA A 56 -12.39 23.51 -1.73
CA ALA A 56 -12.98 23.88 -3.01
C ALA A 56 -14.36 23.27 -3.24
N GLY A 57 -15.19 24.00 -3.95
CA GLY A 57 -16.49 23.50 -4.42
C GLY A 57 -16.33 22.44 -5.50
N ASP A 58 -15.20 22.38 -6.21
CA ASP A 58 -14.88 21.43 -7.27
C ASP A 58 -13.39 21.06 -7.18
N ASP A 59 -12.68 20.89 -8.28
CA ASP A 59 -11.29 20.42 -8.33
C ASP A 59 -10.30 21.35 -7.59
N VAL A 60 -9.30 20.75 -6.96
CA VAL A 60 -8.10 21.44 -6.46
C VAL A 60 -6.89 20.92 -7.23
N THR A 61 -6.21 21.83 -7.92
CA THR A 61 -4.99 21.50 -8.68
C THR A 61 -3.86 22.46 -8.34
N ASP A 62 -2.63 22.06 -8.62
CA ASP A 62 -1.49 22.97 -8.61
C ASP A 62 -0.99 23.30 -10.03
N SER A 63 -0.32 24.43 -10.18
CA SER A 63 0.36 24.84 -11.42
C SER A 63 1.80 25.27 -11.19
N GLY A 64 2.35 24.91 -10.05
CA GLY A 64 3.74 25.16 -9.66
C GLY A 64 3.95 24.73 -8.23
N THR A 65 5.19 24.67 -7.77
CA THR A 65 5.56 24.14 -6.47
C THR A 65 4.79 24.81 -5.32
N VAL A 66 4.13 23.98 -4.51
CA VAL A 66 3.44 24.40 -3.29
C VAL A 66 4.27 23.94 -2.08
N THR A 67 5.03 24.88 -1.51
CA THR A 67 5.89 24.64 -0.35
C THR A 67 5.10 24.91 0.94
N VAL A 68 5.01 23.92 1.83
CA VAL A 68 4.27 23.98 3.10
C VAL A 68 5.17 23.49 4.24
N GLY A 69 5.64 24.41 5.09
CA GLY A 69 6.46 24.08 6.25
C GLY A 69 5.68 23.45 7.42
N GLY A 70 4.35 23.41 7.35
CA GLY A 70 3.46 22.73 8.29
C GLY A 70 2.63 21.64 7.61
N ASN A 71 1.37 21.50 8.00
CA ASN A 71 0.46 20.51 7.45
C ASN A 71 -0.32 21.05 6.25
N LEU A 72 -0.56 20.20 5.27
CA LEU A 72 -1.45 20.47 4.14
C LEU A 72 -2.79 19.75 4.37
N SER A 73 -3.90 20.48 4.18
CA SER A 73 -5.24 19.91 4.17
C SER A 73 -5.98 20.34 2.91
N VAL A 74 -6.49 19.39 2.13
CA VAL A 74 -7.20 19.64 0.88
C VAL A 74 -8.54 18.95 0.89
N THR A 75 -9.61 19.70 0.67
CA THR A 75 -11.00 19.20 0.64
C THR A 75 -11.70 19.62 -0.65
N THR A 76 -12.39 18.66 -1.30
CA THR A 76 -13.30 18.94 -2.42
C THR A 76 -14.73 18.57 -2.05
N SER A 77 -15.72 19.36 -2.45
CA SER A 77 -17.13 19.15 -2.06
C SER A 77 -18.07 18.80 -3.21
N ALA A 78 -17.67 18.99 -4.47
CA ALA A 78 -18.46 18.54 -5.62
C ALA A 78 -18.39 17.02 -5.80
N SER A 79 -19.43 16.44 -6.37
CA SER A 79 -19.38 15.06 -6.86
C SER A 79 -18.27 14.91 -7.91
N ASN A 80 -17.33 13.99 -7.68
CA ASN A 80 -16.16 13.73 -8.51
C ASN A 80 -15.11 14.86 -8.53
N GLY A 81 -15.18 15.84 -7.63
CA GLY A 81 -14.14 16.87 -7.51
C GLY A 81 -12.78 16.23 -7.20
N LEU A 82 -11.79 16.54 -8.03
CA LEU A 82 -10.46 15.93 -7.98
C LEU A 82 -9.51 16.74 -7.08
N ILE A 83 -8.59 16.04 -6.43
CA ILE A 83 -7.38 16.64 -5.89
C ILE A 83 -6.22 16.19 -6.77
N ASN A 84 -5.54 17.13 -7.43
CA ASN A 84 -4.38 16.84 -8.25
C ASN A 84 -3.26 17.84 -7.95
N MET A 85 -2.41 17.47 -7.00
CA MET A 85 -1.28 18.27 -6.53
C MET A 85 0.02 17.50 -6.76
N GLY A 86 0.59 17.72 -7.93
CA GLY A 86 1.74 16.97 -8.45
C GLY A 86 3.09 17.60 -8.15
N THR A 87 3.14 18.77 -7.50
CA THR A 87 4.40 19.50 -7.22
C THR A 87 4.42 20.05 -5.79
N LEU A 88 4.34 19.14 -4.82
CA LEU A 88 4.33 19.48 -3.40
C LEU A 88 5.73 19.43 -2.78
N GLU A 89 5.98 20.34 -1.84
CA GLU A 89 7.08 20.36 -0.87
C GLU A 89 6.46 20.53 0.53
N VAL A 90 5.91 19.47 1.11
CA VAL A 90 5.23 19.49 2.41
C VAL A 90 6.11 18.82 3.45
N ASP A 91 6.48 19.57 4.51
CA ASP A 91 7.30 19.06 5.61
C ASP A 91 6.46 18.30 6.67
N GLY A 92 5.18 18.65 6.80
CA GLY A 92 4.27 18.09 7.79
C GLY A 92 3.41 16.95 7.25
N THR A 93 2.18 16.88 7.73
CA THR A 93 1.22 15.87 7.30
C THR A 93 0.35 16.34 6.14
N ILE A 94 -0.18 15.39 5.36
CA ILE A 94 -1.12 15.66 4.26
C ILE A 94 -2.46 14.99 4.59
N ALA A 95 -3.53 15.79 4.65
CA ALA A 95 -4.90 15.34 4.79
C ALA A 95 -5.67 15.58 3.49
N LEU A 96 -6.37 14.55 3.00
CA LEU A 96 -7.15 14.60 1.77
C LEU A 96 -8.60 14.20 2.06
N ASP A 97 -9.57 15.02 1.66
CA ASP A 97 -10.98 14.66 1.73
C ASP A 97 -11.67 14.97 0.40
N THR A 98 -12.08 13.93 -0.31
CA THR A 98 -12.81 14.06 -1.57
C THR A 98 -14.27 13.67 -1.40
N HIS A 99 -15.15 14.22 -2.23
CA HIS A 99 -16.58 13.89 -2.20
C HIS A 99 -16.95 12.89 -3.31
N SER A 100 -17.93 12.01 -3.01
CA SER A 100 -18.46 10.98 -3.93
C SER A 100 -17.35 10.10 -4.53
N ASN A 101 -17.05 10.20 -5.83
CA ASN A 101 -16.03 9.42 -6.51
C ASN A 101 -14.76 10.24 -6.81
N GLY A 102 -14.57 11.37 -6.09
CA GLY A 102 -13.39 12.22 -6.29
C GLY A 102 -12.10 11.46 -6.02
N ALA A 103 -11.20 11.50 -6.99
CA ALA A 103 -9.87 10.91 -6.88
C ALA A 103 -8.86 11.92 -6.33
N ALA A 104 -7.77 11.42 -5.76
CA ALA A 104 -6.67 12.26 -5.31
C ALA A 104 -5.34 11.79 -5.90
N THR A 105 -4.55 12.74 -6.42
CA THR A 105 -3.17 12.53 -6.85
C THR A 105 -2.29 13.52 -6.09
N VAL A 106 -1.27 13.01 -5.39
CA VAL A 106 -0.28 13.82 -4.68
C VAL A 106 1.12 13.31 -4.95
N VAL A 107 2.02 14.22 -5.27
CA VAL A 107 3.45 13.94 -5.40
C VAL A 107 4.19 14.92 -4.49
N ASN A 108 4.86 14.39 -3.47
CA ASN A 108 5.69 15.19 -2.56
C ASN A 108 7.17 14.97 -2.83
N ASP A 109 7.97 16.02 -2.81
CA ASP A 109 9.41 15.96 -3.09
C ASP A 109 10.20 15.22 -1.98
N ALA A 110 9.63 15.15 -0.79
CA ALA A 110 10.15 14.43 0.37
C ALA A 110 9.34 13.13 0.59
N GLY A 111 9.23 12.68 1.82
CA GLY A 111 8.31 11.63 2.23
C GLY A 111 6.86 12.13 2.28
N LEU A 112 5.92 11.20 2.32
CA LEU A 112 4.51 11.44 2.56
C LEU A 112 4.14 10.96 3.96
N ASN A 113 3.57 11.84 4.78
CA ASN A 113 2.97 11.45 6.05
C ASN A 113 1.47 11.78 6.00
N PHE A 114 0.64 10.77 5.81
CA PHE A 114 -0.79 10.97 5.74
C PHE A 114 -1.39 11.21 7.15
N ALA A 115 -2.08 12.33 7.32
CA ALA A 115 -3.08 12.47 8.36
C ALA A 115 -4.36 11.73 7.97
N ALA A 116 -5.36 11.69 8.87
CA ALA A 116 -6.64 11.08 8.56
C ALA A 116 -7.18 11.61 7.23
N SER A 117 -7.45 10.70 6.29
CA SER A 117 -7.82 11.05 4.92
C SER A 117 -8.96 10.17 4.42
N THR A 118 -9.87 10.77 3.66
CA THR A 118 -10.98 10.05 3.02
C THR A 118 -10.98 10.36 1.52
N VAL A 119 -10.54 9.40 0.71
CA VAL A 119 -10.55 9.51 -0.75
C VAL A 119 -11.59 8.54 -1.30
N ARG A 120 -12.70 9.10 -1.81
CA ARG A 120 -13.84 8.29 -2.28
C ARG A 120 -13.69 7.78 -3.72
N GLY A 121 -12.67 8.22 -4.42
CA GLY A 121 -12.19 7.68 -5.70
C GLY A 121 -10.84 6.98 -5.53
N ALA A 122 -10.04 6.97 -6.59
CA ALA A 122 -8.69 6.42 -6.55
C ALA A 122 -7.71 7.38 -5.86
N LEU A 123 -6.73 6.83 -5.14
CA LEU A 123 -5.59 7.54 -4.59
C LEU A 123 -4.33 7.20 -5.41
N SER A 124 -3.59 8.22 -5.82
CA SER A 124 -2.22 8.07 -6.33
C SER A 124 -1.28 8.92 -5.49
N ALA A 125 -0.35 8.30 -4.80
CA ALA A 125 0.55 8.94 -3.85
C ALA A 125 2.00 8.58 -4.15
N THR A 126 2.83 9.59 -4.40
CA THR A 126 4.26 9.39 -4.68
C THR A 126 5.11 10.22 -3.72
N ALA A 127 6.03 9.55 -3.02
CA ALA A 127 7.12 10.16 -2.28
C ALA A 127 8.40 10.09 -3.12
N THR A 128 9.04 11.23 -3.41
CA THR A 128 10.19 11.25 -4.35
C THR A 128 11.52 10.97 -3.65
N THR A 129 11.71 11.40 -2.40
CA THR A 129 12.99 11.23 -1.69
C THR A 129 12.87 10.61 -0.29
N GLY A 130 11.68 10.20 0.13
CA GLY A 130 11.46 9.64 1.47
C GLY A 130 10.35 8.62 1.52
N ASN A 131 10.00 8.23 2.72
CA ASN A 131 9.03 7.17 3.00
C ASN A 131 7.59 7.65 2.84
N ILE A 132 6.67 6.70 2.63
CA ILE A 132 5.23 6.92 2.82
C ILE A 132 4.85 6.39 4.20
N ARG A 133 4.19 7.22 5.01
CA ARG A 133 3.74 6.89 6.37
C ARG A 133 2.36 7.45 6.64
N GLN A 134 1.77 7.03 7.75
CA GLN A 134 0.51 7.60 8.24
C GLN A 134 0.61 8.01 9.71
N SER A 135 -0.15 9.02 10.05
CA SER A 135 -0.44 9.47 11.42
C SER A 135 -1.94 9.51 11.70
N GLY A 136 -2.76 9.12 10.73
CA GLY A 136 -4.21 9.02 10.83
C GLY A 136 -4.76 7.99 9.84
N ALA A 137 -5.97 7.53 10.06
CA ALA A 137 -6.59 6.48 9.25
C ALA A 137 -6.82 6.91 7.79
N LEU A 138 -6.60 5.98 6.88
CA LEU A 138 -6.87 6.13 5.47
C LEU A 138 -8.16 5.36 5.11
N THR A 139 -9.13 6.07 4.54
CA THR A 139 -10.35 5.47 3.99
C THR A 139 -10.37 5.71 2.48
N ILE A 140 -10.02 4.69 1.70
CA ILE A 140 -9.88 4.79 0.25
C ILE A 140 -10.87 3.82 -0.42
N THR A 141 -11.79 4.36 -1.23
CA THR A 141 -12.80 3.53 -1.87
C THR A 141 -12.33 2.96 -3.21
N GLY A 142 -11.58 3.75 -3.99
CA GLY A 142 -11.01 3.31 -5.26
C GLY A 142 -9.66 2.61 -5.08
N THR A 143 -9.01 2.36 -6.19
CA THR A 143 -7.64 1.82 -6.22
C THR A 143 -6.67 2.77 -5.53
N SER A 144 -5.74 2.24 -4.74
CA SER A 144 -4.64 3.00 -4.13
C SER A 144 -3.33 2.65 -4.81
N THR A 145 -2.66 3.64 -5.39
CA THR A 145 -1.32 3.50 -5.96
C THR A 145 -0.34 4.24 -5.05
N LEU A 146 0.60 3.51 -4.48
CA LEU A 146 1.62 4.02 -3.56
C LEU A 146 3.01 3.82 -4.16
N VAL A 147 3.78 4.90 -4.27
CA VAL A 147 5.09 4.85 -4.93
C VAL A 147 6.13 5.56 -4.07
N THR A 148 7.22 4.89 -3.75
CA THR A 148 8.46 5.52 -3.28
C THR A 148 9.50 5.50 -4.40
N SER A 149 10.13 6.65 -4.66
CA SER A 149 11.09 6.79 -5.77
C SER A 149 12.55 6.78 -5.31
N ALA A 150 12.79 6.99 -4.02
CA ALA A 150 14.13 6.88 -3.46
C ALA A 150 14.45 5.44 -3.09
N ASP A 151 15.71 5.09 -3.26
CA ASP A 151 16.27 3.86 -2.76
C ASP A 151 16.10 3.74 -1.24
N ASN A 152 15.93 2.55 -0.70
CA ASN A 152 15.67 2.27 0.74
C ASN A 152 14.42 2.97 1.34
N ALA A 153 13.57 3.58 0.53
CA ALA A 153 12.38 4.24 1.04
C ALA A 153 11.24 3.25 1.27
N THR A 154 10.68 3.28 2.47
CA THR A 154 9.67 2.33 2.95
C THR A 154 8.25 2.86 2.82
N ILE A 155 7.27 1.96 2.83
CA ILE A 155 5.85 2.29 2.97
C ILE A 155 5.36 1.64 4.26
N ASP A 156 5.03 2.46 5.26
CA ASP A 156 4.57 2.01 6.57
C ASP A 156 3.15 2.57 6.83
N LEU A 157 2.16 1.73 6.60
CA LEU A 157 0.75 1.95 6.88
C LEU A 157 0.22 0.90 7.88
N MET A 158 1.10 0.43 8.77
CA MET A 158 0.79 -0.51 9.85
C MET A 158 1.07 0.16 11.20
N VAL A 159 0.20 1.06 11.62
CA VAL A 159 0.33 1.78 12.89
C VAL A 159 -0.71 1.27 13.88
N ASP A 160 -0.26 0.79 15.03
CA ASP A 160 -1.13 0.32 16.10
C ASP A 160 -2.29 1.30 16.37
N SER A 161 -3.48 0.80 16.52
CA SER A 161 -4.72 1.55 16.77
C SER A 161 -5.21 2.49 15.65
N ILE A 162 -4.61 2.47 14.48
CA ILE A 162 -5.11 3.18 13.29
C ILE A 162 -5.77 2.14 12.36
N ILE A 163 -7.08 2.23 12.20
CA ILE A 163 -7.83 1.30 11.35
C ILE A 163 -7.99 1.91 9.96
N ASN A 164 -7.31 1.34 8.98
CA ASN A 164 -7.46 1.72 7.58
C ASN A 164 -8.67 1.01 6.92
N VAL A 165 -9.13 1.55 5.80
CA VAL A 165 -10.15 0.95 4.95
C VAL A 165 -9.73 1.12 3.50
N PHE A 166 -9.29 0.03 2.87
CA PHE A 166 -8.98 -0.02 1.45
C PHE A 166 -10.01 -0.91 0.74
N THR A 167 -10.95 -0.30 0.03
CA THR A 167 -11.98 -1.08 -0.70
C THR A 167 -11.48 -1.55 -2.08
N GLY A 168 -10.67 -0.73 -2.74
CA GLY A 168 -10.05 -1.07 -4.02
C GLY A 168 -8.68 -1.74 -3.84
N ALA A 169 -8.11 -2.19 -4.96
CA ALA A 169 -6.79 -2.82 -4.94
C ALA A 169 -5.67 -1.84 -4.56
N LEU A 170 -4.68 -2.35 -3.83
CA LEU A 170 -3.41 -1.67 -3.54
C LEU A 170 -2.40 -2.02 -4.64
N LEU A 171 -1.86 -1.01 -5.31
CA LEU A 171 -0.75 -1.12 -6.25
C LEU A 171 0.45 -0.43 -5.61
N ILE A 172 1.52 -1.18 -5.38
CA ILE A 172 2.67 -0.71 -4.61
C ILE A 172 3.92 -0.79 -5.47
N THR A 173 4.72 0.27 -5.45
CA THR A 173 6.03 0.26 -6.08
C THR A 173 7.05 0.91 -5.15
N THR A 174 8.04 0.14 -4.72
CA THR A 174 9.25 0.66 -4.11
C THR A 174 10.40 0.67 -5.13
N ASN A 175 11.36 1.57 -4.94
CA ASN A 175 12.46 1.71 -5.89
C ASN A 175 13.45 0.53 -5.73
N ASP A 176 13.85 -0.04 -6.85
CA ASP A 176 14.90 -1.06 -6.99
C ASP A 176 16.03 -0.45 -7.82
N SER A 177 16.89 0.36 -7.21
CA SER A 177 18.01 1.02 -7.91
C SER A 177 19.37 0.37 -7.67
N ASP A 178 19.47 -0.55 -6.73
CA ASP A 178 20.69 -1.29 -6.42
C ASP A 178 20.45 -2.81 -6.35
N SER A 179 21.28 -3.55 -5.67
CA SER A 179 21.15 -5.00 -5.50
C SER A 179 20.69 -5.41 -4.09
N GLY A 180 20.28 -4.45 -3.28
CA GLY A 180 19.73 -4.69 -1.94
C GLY A 180 18.35 -5.35 -1.99
N THR A 181 17.82 -5.66 -0.84
CA THR A 181 16.42 -6.00 -0.61
C THR A 181 15.94 -5.07 0.49
N ASP A 182 15.65 -3.85 0.13
CA ASP A 182 15.22 -2.77 1.00
C ASP A 182 13.97 -2.09 0.44
N GLY A 183 13.47 -1.05 1.08
CA GLY A 183 12.19 -0.48 0.69
C GLY A 183 11.02 -1.35 1.13
N ASP A 184 11.04 -1.76 2.40
CA ASP A 184 10.03 -2.60 3.02
C ASP A 184 8.65 -1.94 3.01
N VAL A 185 7.63 -2.78 2.94
CA VAL A 185 6.23 -2.38 2.90
C VAL A 185 5.46 -3.07 4.01
N GLU A 186 4.82 -2.29 4.87
CA GLU A 186 3.98 -2.76 5.97
C GLU A 186 2.58 -2.15 5.80
N ILE A 187 1.55 -2.98 5.62
CA ILE A 187 0.16 -2.56 5.41
C ILE A 187 -0.78 -3.25 6.39
N ASP A 188 -1.48 -2.46 7.19
CA ASP A 188 -2.69 -2.90 7.89
C ASP A 188 -3.92 -2.45 7.08
N GLY A 189 -4.62 -3.41 6.48
CA GLY A 189 -5.85 -3.18 5.71
C GLY A 189 -7.07 -2.88 6.58
N GLY A 190 -6.95 -3.04 7.90
CA GLY A 190 -8.02 -2.82 8.88
C GLY A 190 -9.22 -3.73 8.64
N ALA A 191 -10.42 -3.22 8.90
CA ALA A 191 -11.67 -3.97 9.00
C ALA A 191 -12.25 -4.46 7.65
N THR A 192 -11.52 -4.41 6.55
CA THR A 192 -12.01 -4.81 5.22
C THR A 192 -11.08 -5.81 4.55
N ASN A 193 -11.60 -6.50 3.54
CA ASN A 193 -10.77 -7.36 2.70
C ASN A 193 -9.65 -6.55 2.05
N LEU A 194 -8.46 -7.11 2.00
CA LEU A 194 -7.30 -6.51 1.36
C LEU A 194 -7.06 -7.15 -0.01
N ILE A 195 -6.92 -6.32 -1.03
CA ILE A 195 -6.67 -6.78 -2.41
C ILE A 195 -5.33 -6.21 -2.86
N ILE A 196 -4.35 -7.07 -3.12
CA ILE A 196 -3.07 -6.66 -3.67
C ILE A 196 -3.15 -6.69 -5.19
N GLY A 197 -2.93 -5.53 -5.82
CA GLY A 197 -2.85 -5.40 -7.27
C GLY A 197 -1.43 -5.63 -7.79
N LEU A 198 -1.20 -5.21 -9.04
CA LEU A 198 0.14 -5.24 -9.64
C LEU A 198 1.11 -4.42 -8.78
N SER A 199 2.08 -5.10 -8.17
CA SER A 199 3.03 -4.48 -7.24
C SER A 199 4.46 -4.94 -7.51
N THR A 200 5.42 -4.06 -7.23
CA THR A 200 6.85 -4.36 -7.28
C THR A 200 7.48 -3.81 -6.00
N ILE A 201 7.95 -4.69 -5.15
CA ILE A 201 8.48 -4.38 -3.83
C ILE A 201 9.90 -4.92 -3.74
N ASP A 202 10.86 -4.04 -3.50
CA ASP A 202 12.26 -4.38 -3.42
C ASP A 202 12.63 -5.05 -2.11
N GLY A 203 12.00 -4.64 -0.99
CA GLY A 203 12.18 -5.20 0.34
C GLY A 203 11.18 -6.31 0.69
N GLU A 204 10.84 -6.36 1.97
CA GLU A 204 9.83 -7.26 2.53
C GLU A 204 8.42 -6.69 2.35
N LEU A 205 7.41 -7.56 2.35
CA LEU A 205 6.00 -7.20 2.33
C LEU A 205 5.27 -7.84 3.51
N ASP A 206 4.78 -7.02 4.43
CA ASP A 206 3.97 -7.44 5.56
C ASP A 206 2.53 -6.94 5.39
N LEU A 207 1.59 -7.88 5.38
CA LEU A 207 0.17 -7.63 5.20
C LEU A 207 -0.64 -8.15 6.40
N VAL A 208 -1.40 -7.27 7.02
CA VAL A 208 -2.40 -7.63 8.04
C VAL A 208 -3.76 -7.15 7.57
N SER A 209 -4.81 -7.93 7.81
CA SER A 209 -6.19 -7.57 7.50
C SER A 209 -7.15 -8.28 8.45
N GLU A 210 -8.17 -7.61 8.93
CA GLU A 210 -9.27 -8.31 9.62
C GLU A 210 -10.01 -9.24 8.66
N GLY A 211 -10.18 -8.86 7.38
CA GLY A 211 -10.87 -9.64 6.36
C GLY A 211 -9.95 -10.54 5.52
N THR A 212 -10.45 -10.98 4.37
CA THR A 212 -9.69 -11.82 3.44
C THR A 212 -8.55 -11.05 2.78
N VAL A 213 -7.45 -11.74 2.48
CA VAL A 213 -6.35 -11.20 1.66
C VAL A 213 -6.34 -11.91 0.31
N THR A 214 -6.44 -11.13 -0.77
CA THR A 214 -6.45 -11.65 -2.15
C THR A 214 -5.53 -10.84 -3.05
N ASP A 215 -5.20 -11.38 -4.21
CA ASP A 215 -4.53 -10.63 -5.27
C ASP A 215 -5.43 -10.39 -6.49
N SER A 216 -5.15 -9.35 -7.24
CA SER A 216 -5.79 -9.01 -8.51
C SER A 216 -4.77 -8.70 -9.61
N GLY A 217 -3.49 -8.85 -9.32
CA GLY A 217 -2.35 -8.66 -10.22
C GLY A 217 -1.10 -9.28 -9.61
N ILE A 218 -0.04 -9.37 -10.38
CA ILE A 218 1.22 -9.97 -9.92
C ILE A 218 1.81 -9.09 -8.82
N ALA A 219 2.09 -9.70 -7.66
CA ALA A 219 2.86 -9.10 -6.59
C ALA A 219 4.29 -9.66 -6.63
N THR A 220 5.23 -8.84 -7.09
CA THR A 220 6.66 -9.14 -7.09
C THR A 220 7.27 -8.62 -5.79
N VAL A 221 7.88 -9.51 -5.00
CA VAL A 221 8.51 -9.20 -3.71
C VAL A 221 9.90 -9.85 -3.69
N ARG A 222 10.95 -9.04 -3.58
CA ARG A 222 12.33 -9.56 -3.53
C ARG A 222 12.69 -10.08 -2.14
N GLY A 223 12.16 -9.47 -1.09
CA GLY A 223 12.29 -9.91 0.29
C GLY A 223 11.30 -11.01 0.68
N ASN A 224 11.00 -11.08 1.97
CA ASN A 224 10.02 -12.02 2.51
C ASN A 224 8.59 -11.47 2.36
N LEU A 225 7.62 -12.37 2.35
CA LEU A 225 6.21 -12.05 2.44
C LEU A 225 5.63 -12.59 3.73
N THR A 226 5.02 -11.73 4.54
CA THR A 226 4.20 -12.12 5.70
C THR A 226 2.75 -11.74 5.44
N VAL A 227 1.82 -12.66 5.69
CA VAL A 227 0.38 -12.39 5.57
C VAL A 227 -0.34 -12.94 6.79
N ALA A 228 -1.04 -12.07 7.50
CA ALA A 228 -1.89 -12.41 8.62
C ALA A 228 -3.34 -11.94 8.39
N THR A 229 -4.30 -12.69 8.92
CA THR A 229 -5.69 -12.24 9.02
C THR A 229 -6.17 -12.35 10.45
N ASP A 230 -6.89 -11.33 10.95
CA ASP A 230 -7.29 -11.24 12.35
C ASP A 230 -8.76 -11.64 12.59
N ASP A 231 -9.62 -11.63 11.55
CA ASP A 231 -10.99 -12.14 11.66
C ASP A 231 -11.01 -13.64 11.48
N ASN A 232 -11.74 -14.30 12.39
CA ASN A 232 -11.88 -15.75 12.39
C ASN A 232 -12.36 -16.28 11.04
N ASP A 233 -11.66 -17.29 10.54
CA ASP A 233 -11.94 -18.00 9.28
C ASP A 233 -11.74 -17.16 8.00
N SER A 234 -11.09 -16.00 8.09
CA SER A 234 -10.71 -15.21 6.91
C SER A 234 -9.71 -15.94 6.03
N VAL A 235 -9.90 -15.83 4.71
CA VAL A 235 -9.14 -16.63 3.70
C VAL A 235 -7.95 -15.82 3.18
N ILE A 236 -6.85 -16.51 2.90
CA ILE A 236 -5.72 -15.95 2.14
C ILE A 236 -5.71 -16.64 0.77
N THR A 237 -5.87 -15.87 -0.31
CA THR A 237 -5.80 -16.40 -1.69
C THR A 237 -4.90 -15.51 -2.53
N LEU A 238 -3.63 -15.90 -2.64
CA LEU A 238 -2.61 -15.19 -3.39
C LEU A 238 -2.07 -16.14 -4.46
N ASN A 239 -2.57 -16.00 -5.66
CA ASN A 239 -2.31 -16.93 -6.76
C ASN A 239 -1.51 -16.30 -7.92
N GLN A 240 -1.04 -15.08 -7.76
CA GLN A 240 -0.22 -14.34 -8.71
C GLN A 240 1.01 -13.74 -7.99
N LEU A 241 1.74 -14.56 -7.24
CA LEU A 241 2.95 -14.13 -6.53
C LEU A 241 4.21 -14.37 -7.34
N ALA A 242 5.17 -13.48 -7.19
CA ALA A 242 6.57 -13.59 -7.60
C ALA A 242 7.45 -13.19 -6.40
N VAL A 243 7.52 -14.06 -5.40
CA VAL A 243 8.26 -13.84 -4.15
C VAL A 243 9.58 -14.61 -4.20
N ASP A 244 10.70 -13.91 -4.03
CA ASP A 244 12.04 -14.50 -4.01
C ASP A 244 12.43 -15.00 -2.62
N GLY A 245 11.91 -14.38 -1.56
CA GLY A 245 12.14 -14.72 -0.16
C GLY A 245 11.28 -15.86 0.38
N SER A 246 11.08 -15.87 1.67
CA SER A 246 10.23 -16.83 2.37
C SER A 246 8.82 -16.28 2.62
N LEU A 247 7.84 -17.19 2.78
CA LEU A 247 6.46 -16.85 3.08
C LEU A 247 6.08 -17.28 4.49
N THR A 248 5.57 -16.34 5.29
CA THR A 248 4.94 -16.57 6.59
C THR A 248 3.44 -16.39 6.44
N LEU A 249 2.65 -17.37 6.87
CA LEU A 249 1.20 -17.41 6.66
C LEU A 249 0.49 -17.68 7.99
N GLU A 250 -0.30 -16.69 8.45
CA GLU A 250 -0.95 -16.68 9.76
C GLU A 250 -2.44 -16.32 9.65
N PRO A 251 -3.27 -17.15 8.99
CA PRO A 251 -4.71 -16.92 9.00
C PRO A 251 -5.29 -17.22 10.38
N ASP A 252 -6.19 -16.36 10.88
CA ASP A 252 -6.92 -16.68 12.13
C ASP A 252 -7.97 -17.77 11.91
N GLY A 253 -8.23 -18.57 12.94
CA GLY A 253 -9.23 -19.65 12.93
C GLY A 253 -8.96 -20.74 11.90
N THR A 254 -9.98 -21.10 11.11
CA THR A 254 -9.93 -22.17 10.10
C THR A 254 -9.93 -21.63 8.65
N GLY A 255 -9.50 -20.40 8.45
CA GLY A 255 -9.37 -19.77 7.14
C GLY A 255 -8.52 -20.61 6.19
N ALA A 256 -8.99 -20.80 4.97
CA ALA A 256 -8.25 -21.53 3.95
C ALA A 256 -7.13 -20.67 3.36
N VAL A 257 -5.99 -21.28 3.05
CA VAL A 257 -4.85 -20.61 2.43
C VAL A 257 -4.56 -21.21 1.06
N THR A 258 -4.51 -20.38 0.03
CA THR A 258 -4.10 -20.77 -1.32
C THR A 258 -2.99 -19.85 -1.81
N ILE A 259 -1.83 -20.42 -2.13
CA ILE A 259 -0.65 -19.71 -2.61
C ILE A 259 -0.20 -20.30 -3.94
N VAL A 260 0.04 -19.45 -4.93
CA VAL A 260 0.76 -19.81 -6.16
C VAL A 260 1.90 -18.83 -6.35
N ASN A 261 3.13 -19.31 -6.25
CA ASN A 261 4.33 -18.53 -6.51
C ASN A 261 4.95 -18.92 -7.86
N ASP A 262 5.40 -17.95 -8.64
CA ASP A 262 5.95 -18.18 -9.99
C ASP A 262 7.33 -18.86 -9.96
N ALA A 263 8.04 -18.73 -8.85
CA ALA A 263 9.35 -19.33 -8.57
C ALA A 263 9.23 -20.58 -7.68
N GLY A 264 10.16 -20.79 -6.79
CA GLY A 264 10.07 -21.74 -5.68
C GLY A 264 9.12 -21.24 -4.59
N LEU A 265 8.75 -22.11 -3.68
CA LEU A 265 7.94 -21.75 -2.51
C LEU A 265 8.69 -22.15 -1.24
N ASN A 266 9.30 -21.17 -0.57
CA ASN A 266 9.96 -21.38 0.71
C ASN A 266 9.01 -20.95 1.84
N LEU A 267 8.49 -21.90 2.61
CA LEU A 267 7.58 -21.62 3.71
C LEU A 267 8.35 -21.41 5.01
N ALA A 268 8.23 -20.24 5.60
CA ALA A 268 8.73 -19.92 6.93
C ALA A 268 7.77 -20.44 8.02
N LEU A 269 8.03 -20.11 9.29
CA LEU A 269 7.15 -20.46 10.40
C LEU A 269 5.72 -20.01 10.10
N SER A 270 4.81 -20.98 9.98
CA SER A 270 3.41 -20.69 9.60
C SER A 270 2.44 -21.56 10.41
N THR A 271 1.32 -20.95 10.81
CA THR A 271 0.26 -21.64 11.55
C THR A 271 -1.07 -21.48 10.82
N MET A 272 -1.65 -22.58 10.35
CA MET A 272 -2.88 -22.58 9.55
C MET A 272 -3.89 -23.57 10.14
N GLY A 273 -5.00 -23.06 10.64
CA GLY A 273 -6.09 -23.88 11.17
C GLY A 273 -6.94 -24.56 10.08
N GLY A 274 -7.04 -23.92 8.91
CA GLY A 274 -7.79 -24.40 7.75
C GLY A 274 -6.98 -25.27 6.78
N THR A 275 -7.50 -25.39 5.56
CA THR A 275 -6.81 -26.09 4.47
C THR A 275 -5.69 -25.22 3.87
N PHE A 276 -4.62 -25.87 3.45
CA PHE A 276 -3.52 -25.24 2.73
C PHE A 276 -3.35 -25.81 1.33
N SER A 277 -3.15 -24.94 0.35
CA SER A 277 -2.75 -25.31 -1.01
C SER A 277 -1.61 -24.41 -1.48
N GLY A 278 -0.39 -24.95 -1.56
CA GLY A 278 0.81 -24.25 -2.02
C GLY A 278 1.30 -24.79 -3.35
N THR A 279 1.50 -23.92 -4.34
CA THR A 279 2.03 -24.27 -5.66
C THR A 279 3.26 -23.44 -5.98
N ALA A 280 4.36 -24.10 -6.36
CA ALA A 280 5.53 -23.51 -6.98
C ALA A 280 5.52 -23.82 -8.48
N THR A 281 5.62 -22.77 -9.32
CA THR A 281 5.47 -23.00 -10.78
C THR A 281 6.77 -23.36 -11.46
N THR A 282 7.91 -22.80 -11.07
CA THR A 282 9.21 -23.06 -11.71
C THR A 282 10.30 -23.56 -10.78
N GLY A 283 10.10 -23.52 -9.47
CA GLY A 283 11.09 -23.94 -8.46
C GLY A 283 10.62 -25.05 -7.54
N ASP A 284 11.43 -25.34 -6.54
CA ASP A 284 11.15 -26.33 -5.51
C ASP A 284 10.21 -25.78 -4.43
N ILE A 285 9.57 -26.66 -3.67
CA ILE A 285 8.93 -26.31 -2.40
C ILE A 285 9.85 -26.72 -1.27
N SER A 286 10.12 -25.81 -0.34
CA SER A 286 10.90 -26.06 0.86
C SER A 286 10.27 -25.37 2.08
N ASP A 287 10.72 -25.75 3.26
CA ASP A 287 10.41 -25.05 4.49
C ASP A 287 11.68 -24.52 5.16
N SER A 288 11.67 -23.29 5.64
CA SER A 288 12.71 -22.69 6.48
C SER A 288 12.26 -22.52 7.93
N GLY A 289 10.98 -22.76 8.22
CA GLY A 289 10.38 -22.74 9.54
C GLY A 289 9.35 -23.86 9.73
N ASN A 290 8.94 -24.09 10.97
CA ASN A 290 7.96 -25.12 11.28
C ASN A 290 6.58 -24.79 10.69
N LEU A 291 5.94 -25.77 10.10
CA LEU A 291 4.58 -25.66 9.57
C LEU A 291 3.60 -26.38 10.51
N ALA A 292 2.62 -25.67 11.04
CA ALA A 292 1.52 -26.21 11.82
C ALA A 292 0.23 -26.09 11.01
N ILE A 293 -0.22 -27.21 10.37
CA ILE A 293 -1.41 -27.21 9.51
C ILE A 293 -2.43 -28.20 10.04
N THR A 294 -3.58 -27.67 10.48
CA THR A 294 -4.65 -28.50 11.06
C THR A 294 -5.56 -29.10 9.97
N GLY A 295 -5.86 -28.37 8.92
CA GLY A 295 -6.64 -28.83 7.78
C GLY A 295 -5.84 -29.71 6.81
N ALA A 296 -6.45 -30.11 5.71
CA ALA A 296 -5.76 -30.84 4.66
C ALA A 296 -4.74 -29.93 3.96
N ALA A 297 -3.53 -30.45 3.70
CA ALA A 297 -2.45 -29.71 3.05
C ALA A 297 -2.13 -30.31 1.67
N THR A 298 -1.98 -29.43 0.69
CA THR A 298 -1.53 -29.80 -0.66
C THR A 298 -0.30 -28.97 -1.03
N PHE A 299 0.76 -29.65 -1.42
CA PHE A 299 2.00 -29.06 -1.93
C PHE A 299 2.21 -29.53 -3.36
N LYS A 300 2.39 -28.60 -4.29
CA LYS A 300 2.50 -28.93 -5.71
C LYS A 300 3.63 -28.14 -6.38
N THR A 301 4.51 -28.82 -7.09
CA THR A 301 5.38 -28.19 -8.10
C THR A 301 4.83 -28.49 -9.49
N THR A 302 4.97 -27.56 -10.45
CA THR A 302 4.43 -27.75 -11.80
C THR A 302 5.50 -27.90 -12.89
N ALA A 303 6.75 -27.52 -12.61
CA ALA A 303 7.85 -27.77 -13.53
C ALA A 303 8.46 -29.16 -13.30
N ALA A 304 9.01 -29.73 -14.36
CA ALA A 304 9.76 -31.00 -14.29
C ALA A 304 10.99 -30.87 -13.37
N ASP A 305 11.44 -31.98 -12.79
CA ASP A 305 12.64 -32.09 -11.95
C ASP A 305 12.63 -31.14 -10.72
N ARG A 306 11.47 -30.87 -10.13
CA ARG A 306 11.31 -30.08 -8.93
C ARG A 306 11.02 -30.96 -7.71
N ASN A 307 11.52 -30.52 -6.56
CA ASN A 307 11.44 -31.27 -5.30
C ASN A 307 10.44 -30.59 -4.35
N ILE A 308 9.89 -31.41 -3.44
CA ILE A 308 9.16 -30.94 -2.26
C ILE A 308 9.91 -31.46 -1.04
N ILE A 309 10.54 -30.55 -0.29
CA ILE A 309 11.40 -30.86 0.85
C ILE A 309 10.86 -30.12 2.07
N LEU A 310 10.22 -30.84 2.97
CA LEU A 310 9.64 -30.30 4.21
C LEU A 310 10.30 -31.03 5.38
N ASP A 311 11.51 -30.58 5.77
CA ASP A 311 12.39 -31.33 6.67
C ASP A 311 12.53 -30.70 8.06
N GLN A 312 11.78 -29.65 8.37
CA GLN A 312 11.79 -29.07 9.71
C GLN A 312 11.17 -30.04 10.72
N SER A 313 11.93 -30.33 11.77
CA SER A 313 11.57 -31.36 12.77
C SER A 313 10.34 -31.03 13.61
N GLY A 314 9.87 -29.78 13.56
CA GLY A 314 8.69 -29.29 14.26
C GLY A 314 7.44 -29.22 13.37
N ASN A 315 7.49 -29.71 12.14
CA ASN A 315 6.31 -29.75 11.28
C ASN A 315 5.20 -30.61 11.89
N ALA A 316 3.99 -30.09 11.88
CA ALA A 316 2.80 -30.72 12.45
C ALA A 316 1.63 -30.67 11.47
N PHE A 317 1.33 -31.78 10.85
CA PHE A 317 0.19 -31.95 9.93
C PHE A 317 -0.87 -32.83 10.61
N ALA A 318 -2.01 -32.21 10.96
CA ALA A 318 -3.06 -32.90 11.69
C ALA A 318 -4.08 -33.61 10.77
N SER A 319 -3.99 -33.46 9.45
CA SER A 319 -4.90 -34.01 8.47
C SER A 319 -4.14 -34.62 7.27
N THR A 320 -4.83 -34.84 6.17
CA THR A 320 -4.24 -35.43 4.96
C THR A 320 -3.23 -34.48 4.34
N VAL A 321 -2.05 -35.00 3.99
CA VAL A 321 -1.03 -34.27 3.20
C VAL A 321 -0.99 -34.89 1.81
N THR A 322 -1.11 -34.05 0.79
CA THR A 322 -0.95 -34.44 -0.62
C THR A 322 0.27 -33.71 -1.18
N MET A 323 1.19 -34.46 -1.77
CA MET A 323 2.37 -33.92 -2.43
C MET A 323 2.38 -34.34 -3.90
N GLN A 324 2.59 -33.37 -4.80
CA GLN A 324 2.63 -33.57 -6.25
C GLN A 324 3.87 -32.87 -6.78
N ALA A 325 4.91 -33.62 -7.08
CA ALA A 325 6.15 -33.07 -7.61
C ALA A 325 6.26 -33.30 -9.12
N GLY A 326 6.66 -32.27 -9.84
CA GLY A 326 6.87 -32.30 -11.28
C GLY A 326 5.63 -31.95 -12.12
N ASP A 327 5.81 -32.02 -13.44
CA ASP A 327 4.77 -31.65 -14.43
C ASP A 327 3.76 -32.79 -14.70
N GLY A 328 3.90 -33.92 -14.02
CA GLY A 328 3.04 -35.09 -14.16
C GLY A 328 3.37 -35.97 -15.36
N THR A 329 4.55 -35.82 -15.97
CA THR A 329 5.04 -36.75 -16.99
C THR A 329 5.83 -37.88 -16.35
N ASP A 330 5.88 -39.07 -17.00
CA ASP A 330 6.53 -40.27 -16.47
C ASP A 330 8.08 -40.21 -16.38
N GLU A 331 8.69 -39.07 -16.84
CA GLU A 331 10.14 -38.86 -16.86
C GLU A 331 10.64 -37.98 -15.72
N ASP A 332 9.76 -37.53 -14.79
CA ASP A 332 10.12 -36.68 -13.67
C ASP A 332 10.96 -37.42 -12.62
N PHE A 333 12.15 -36.92 -12.33
CA PHE A 333 13.03 -37.41 -11.26
C PHE A 333 12.88 -36.52 -10.02
N ASN A 334 11.74 -36.62 -9.34
CA ASN A 334 11.39 -35.73 -8.24
C ASN A 334 11.63 -36.42 -6.88
N ASN A 335 12.00 -35.63 -5.88
CA ASN A 335 12.06 -36.07 -4.48
C ASN A 335 10.90 -35.45 -3.68
N ILE A 336 10.28 -36.32 -2.86
CA ILE A 336 9.22 -35.93 -1.92
C ILE A 336 9.65 -36.28 -0.51
#